data_f5611d8cc09d19c182f307d86a791d43
#
_entry.id   f5611d8cc09d19c182f307d86a791d43
#
_cell.length_a   1.000
_cell.length_b   1.000
_cell.length_c   1.000
_cell.angle_alpha   90.00
_cell.angle_beta   90.00
_cell.angle_gamma   90.00
#
_symmetry.space_group_name_H-M   'P 1'
#
loop_
_entity.id
_entity.type
_entity.pdbx_description
1 polymer ?
#
loop_
_entity_poly.entity_id
_entity_poly.type
_entity_poly.pdbx_seq_one_letter_code
_entity_poly.pdbx_strand_id
1 'polypeptide(L)'
;MQNTGNTLDVAIQGQGFFKLDVNGRDLYTRAGSFKLNQDGTIVNASGYPLQPNITVPTETKTITITEAGHLTCLDQNSNELAAADIPLYTFINPAGLNAEGRNLYATTQASGDATEVTPGDQNAGTLAQGFLEMSNVELVDEMVGLIVGQRAYEANSKSITTADGMLQTAINVKR
;
A
#
# COMPACT_ATOMS: atom_id res chain seq x y z
N MET A 1 -7.19 7.74 -4.24
CA MET A 1 -7.41 7.67 -2.78
C MET A 1 -8.88 7.41 -2.51
N GLN A 2 -9.17 6.59 -1.52
CA GLN A 2 -10.53 6.27 -1.10
C GLN A 2 -10.74 6.79 0.32
N ASN A 3 -11.85 7.50 0.53
CA ASN A 3 -12.26 7.93 1.87
C ASN A 3 -12.88 6.73 2.60
N THR A 4 -12.33 6.38 3.77
CA THR A 4 -12.81 5.27 4.60
C THR A 4 -13.57 5.76 5.84
N GLY A 5 -13.38 7.02 6.22
CA GLY A 5 -13.94 7.61 7.44
C GLY A 5 -13.33 7.07 8.75
N ASN A 6 -12.36 6.17 8.69
CA ASN A 6 -11.66 5.67 9.86
C ASN A 6 -10.52 6.64 10.23
N THR A 7 -10.47 7.07 11.49
CA THR A 7 -9.50 8.07 11.97
C THR A 7 -8.04 7.60 11.96
N LEU A 8 -7.81 6.28 11.96
CA LEU A 8 -6.47 5.68 11.91
C LEU A 8 -6.03 5.27 10.49
N ASP A 9 -6.88 5.48 9.50
CA ASP A 9 -6.48 5.32 8.10
C ASP A 9 -5.82 6.61 7.63
N VAL A 10 -4.57 6.52 7.19
CA VAL A 10 -3.73 7.68 6.82
C VAL A 10 -3.06 7.43 5.49
N ALA A 11 -3.46 8.15 4.45
CA ALA A 11 -2.80 8.08 3.15
C ALA A 11 -1.68 9.10 3.01
N ILE A 12 -0.64 8.76 2.26
CA ILE A 12 0.44 9.68 1.89
C ILE A 12 0.13 10.28 0.52
N GLN A 13 0.00 11.60 0.45
CA GLN A 13 -0.17 12.36 -0.80
C GLN A 13 1.19 12.86 -1.28
N GLY A 14 1.84 12.11 -2.16
CA GLY A 14 3.18 12.41 -2.65
C GLY A 14 4.17 11.31 -2.34
N GLN A 15 5.44 11.65 -2.17
CA GLN A 15 6.51 10.69 -1.89
C GLN A 15 6.66 10.46 -0.38
N GLY A 16 7.03 9.23 0.00
CA GLY A 16 7.30 8.87 1.38
C GLY A 16 6.77 7.50 1.75
N PHE A 17 7.27 6.98 2.87
CA PHE A 17 6.90 5.70 3.45
C PHE A 17 6.77 5.85 4.96
N PHE A 18 5.92 5.06 5.57
CA PHE A 18 5.91 4.85 7.01
C PHE A 18 6.97 3.83 7.40
N LYS A 19 7.57 4.01 8.56
CA LYS A 19 8.52 3.06 9.13
C LYS A 19 7.83 2.19 10.17
N LEU A 20 8.07 0.89 10.10
CA LEU A 20 7.54 -0.11 11.04
C LEU A 20 8.69 -0.88 11.68
N ASP A 21 8.52 -1.26 12.92
CA ASP A 21 9.41 -2.22 13.57
C ASP A 21 8.88 -3.65 13.38
N VAL A 22 9.65 -4.46 12.69
CA VAL A 22 9.33 -5.87 12.47
C VAL A 22 10.38 -6.73 13.13
N ASN A 23 10.12 -7.11 14.39
CA ASN A 23 11.03 -7.94 15.18
C ASN A 23 12.45 -7.34 15.33
N GLY A 24 12.56 -6.04 15.57
CA GLY A 24 13.81 -5.30 15.70
C GLY A 24 14.47 -4.93 14.35
N ARG A 25 13.76 -5.11 13.23
CA ARG A 25 14.18 -4.67 11.91
C ARG A 25 13.30 -3.55 11.41
N ASP A 26 13.93 -2.51 10.88
CA ASP A 26 13.21 -1.40 10.26
C ASP A 26 12.73 -1.81 8.87
N LEU A 27 11.41 -1.84 8.68
CA LEU A 27 10.77 -2.02 7.38
C LEU A 27 9.88 -0.83 7.06
N TYR A 28 9.65 -0.62 5.80
CA TYR A 28 8.93 0.54 5.29
C TYR A 28 7.65 0.10 4.59
N THR A 29 6.60 0.91 4.72
CA THR A 29 5.32 0.63 4.06
C THR A 29 4.68 1.89 3.54
N ARG A 30 3.90 1.75 2.47
CA ARG A 30 3.03 2.80 1.97
C ARG A 30 1.59 2.64 2.45
N ALA A 31 1.27 1.43 2.94
CA ALA A 31 -0.07 1.13 3.45
C ALA A 31 -0.31 1.84 4.78
N GLY A 32 -1.29 2.73 4.82
CA GLY A 32 -1.65 3.52 6.00
C GLY A 32 -2.88 3.00 6.74
N SER A 33 -3.23 1.73 6.62
CA SER A 33 -4.30 1.11 7.41
C SER A 33 -3.79 0.70 8.77
N PHE A 34 -3.90 1.61 9.74
CA PHE A 34 -3.44 1.37 11.11
C PHE A 34 -4.58 0.97 12.05
N LYS A 35 -4.22 0.33 13.15
CA LYS A 35 -5.12 -0.09 14.23
C LYS A 35 -4.42 0.13 15.58
N LEU A 36 -5.20 0.16 16.65
CA LEU A 36 -4.66 0.11 18.00
C LEU A 36 -4.57 -1.34 18.46
N ASN A 37 -3.46 -1.71 19.08
CA ASN A 37 -3.33 -2.98 19.79
C ASN A 37 -3.93 -2.87 21.22
N GLN A 38 -3.79 -3.93 22.03
CA GLN A 38 -4.31 -3.96 23.41
C GLN A 38 -3.65 -2.92 24.32
N ASP A 39 -2.42 -2.55 24.01
CA ASP A 39 -1.63 -1.56 24.78
C ASP A 39 -1.86 -0.12 24.30
N GLY A 40 -2.78 0.07 23.34
CA GLY A 40 -3.03 1.38 22.73
C GLY A 40 -1.96 1.85 21.74
N THR A 41 -1.01 1.00 21.35
CA THR A 41 0.02 1.35 20.36
C THR A 41 -0.52 1.24 18.95
N ILE A 42 -0.14 2.17 18.09
CA ILE A 42 -0.52 2.18 16.68
C ILE A 42 0.26 1.09 15.94
N VAL A 43 -0.43 0.13 15.35
CA VAL A 43 0.13 -0.99 14.61
C VAL A 43 -0.50 -1.10 13.22
N ASN A 44 0.22 -1.73 12.28
CA ASN A 44 -0.33 -2.05 10.97
C ASN A 44 -1.29 -3.26 11.02
N ALA A 45 -1.88 -3.64 9.89
CA ALA A 45 -2.79 -4.78 9.77
C ALA A 45 -2.15 -6.13 10.18
N SER A 46 -0.82 -6.24 10.17
CA SER A 46 -0.06 -7.43 10.58
C SER A 46 0.39 -7.40 12.06
N GLY A 47 0.07 -6.33 12.80
CA GLY A 47 0.43 -6.16 14.21
C GLY A 47 1.81 -5.56 14.48
N TYR A 48 2.50 -5.03 13.47
CA TYR A 48 3.79 -4.38 13.62
C TYR A 48 3.62 -2.91 14.01
N PRO A 49 4.35 -2.42 15.04
CA PRO A 49 4.22 -1.04 15.51
C PRO A 49 4.80 -0.03 14.53
N LEU A 50 4.11 1.10 14.43
CA LEU A 50 4.59 2.28 13.70
C LEU A 50 5.75 2.92 14.47
N GLN A 51 6.77 3.38 13.76
CA GLN A 51 7.89 4.14 14.35
C GLN A 51 7.75 5.64 14.03
N PRO A 52 7.93 6.51 15.04
CA PRO A 52 8.19 6.22 16.47
C PRO A 52 6.98 5.52 17.13
N ASN A 53 7.22 4.74 18.19
CA ASN A 53 6.14 4.05 18.91
C ASN A 53 5.18 5.07 19.52
N ILE A 54 4.01 5.21 18.91
CA ILE A 54 2.96 6.12 19.37
C ILE A 54 1.93 5.32 20.15
N THR A 55 1.73 5.69 21.40
CA THR A 55 0.71 5.08 22.26
C THR A 55 -0.42 6.07 22.49
N VAL A 56 -1.62 5.64 22.16
CA VAL A 56 -2.86 6.39 22.35
C VAL A 56 -3.44 6.05 23.74
N PRO A 57 -3.64 7.03 24.62
CA PRO A 57 -4.25 6.80 25.93
C PRO A 57 -5.68 6.24 25.81
N THR A 58 -6.07 5.37 26.74
CA THR A 58 -7.40 4.73 26.75
C THR A 58 -8.55 5.72 26.91
N GLU A 59 -8.28 6.90 27.45
CA GLU A 59 -9.28 7.96 27.64
C GLU A 59 -9.51 8.81 26.37
N THR A 60 -8.76 8.54 25.29
CA THR A 60 -8.86 9.28 24.04
C THR A 60 -10.20 9.03 23.37
N LYS A 61 -10.92 10.10 23.06
CA LYS A 61 -12.15 10.06 22.30
C LYS A 61 -11.96 10.41 20.82
N THR A 62 -11.09 11.36 20.55
CA THR A 62 -10.84 11.83 19.18
C THR A 62 -9.35 11.83 18.89
N ILE A 63 -8.98 11.27 17.76
CA ILE A 63 -7.61 11.30 17.22
C ILE A 63 -7.65 12.16 15.97
N THR A 64 -6.81 13.20 15.95
CA THR A 64 -6.65 14.07 14.79
C THR A 64 -5.24 13.99 14.28
N ILE A 65 -5.07 13.81 12.98
CA ILE A 65 -3.76 13.80 12.32
C ILE A 65 -3.76 14.92 11.28
N THR A 66 -2.85 15.85 11.42
CA THR A 66 -2.70 16.96 10.49
C THR A 66 -1.94 16.54 9.22
N GLU A 67 -2.01 17.35 8.18
CA GLU A 67 -1.25 17.14 6.93
C GLU A 67 0.26 17.13 7.15
N ALA A 68 0.74 17.82 8.19
CA ALA A 68 2.14 17.86 8.60
C ALA A 68 2.58 16.67 9.48
N GLY A 69 1.69 15.68 9.70
CA GLY A 69 2.02 14.49 10.47
C GLY A 69 1.86 14.63 11.97
N HIS A 70 1.36 15.76 12.47
CA HIS A 70 1.14 15.95 13.89
C HIS A 70 -0.14 15.21 14.34
N LEU A 71 0.01 14.20 15.16
CA LEU A 71 -1.07 13.42 15.75
C LEU A 71 -1.40 14.00 17.13
N THR A 72 -2.66 14.31 17.37
CA THR A 72 -3.18 14.80 18.64
C THR A 72 -4.31 13.90 19.14
N CYS A 73 -4.22 13.46 20.38
CA CYS A 73 -5.23 12.70 21.08
C CYS A 73 -6.01 13.62 22.02
N LEU A 74 -7.33 13.73 21.83
CA LEU A 74 -8.21 14.59 22.63
C LEU A 74 -9.15 13.78 23.50
N ASP A 75 -9.39 14.23 24.72
CA ASP A 75 -10.40 13.75 25.64
C ASP A 75 -11.80 14.28 25.29
N GLN A 76 -12.82 13.84 26.04
CA GLN A 76 -14.22 14.30 25.91
C GLN A 76 -14.37 15.81 26.13
N ASN A 77 -13.47 16.42 26.89
CA ASN A 77 -13.44 17.86 27.19
C ASN A 77 -12.57 18.66 26.22
N SER A 78 -12.09 18.04 25.12
CA SER A 78 -11.16 18.64 24.16
C SER A 78 -9.79 19.01 24.76
N ASN A 79 -9.43 18.40 25.90
CA ASN A 79 -8.08 18.50 26.42
C ASN A 79 -7.15 17.56 25.66
N GLU A 80 -5.94 18.03 25.39
CA GLU A 80 -4.90 17.22 24.79
C GLU A 80 -4.31 16.24 25.81
N LEU A 81 -4.47 14.93 25.53
CA LEU A 81 -3.94 13.86 26.36
C LEU A 81 -2.55 13.41 25.93
N ALA A 82 -2.30 13.42 24.64
CA ALA A 82 -1.03 13.06 24.04
C ALA A 82 -0.88 13.69 22.67
N ALA A 83 0.35 14.03 22.30
CA ALA A 83 0.72 14.43 20.96
C ALA A 83 1.97 13.68 20.51
N ALA A 84 2.05 13.40 19.22
CA ALA A 84 3.21 12.75 18.60
C ALA A 84 3.30 13.15 17.13
N ASP A 85 4.51 13.12 16.59
CA ASP A 85 4.73 13.36 15.17
C ASP A 85 4.91 12.03 14.43
N ILE A 86 4.29 11.91 13.26
CA ILE A 86 4.44 10.79 12.35
C ILE A 86 5.38 11.23 11.23
N PRO A 87 6.68 10.89 11.28
CA PRO A 87 7.60 11.22 10.22
C PRO A 87 7.35 10.34 9.00
N LEU A 88 7.75 10.84 7.84
CA LEU A 88 7.87 10.07 6.61
C LEU A 88 9.33 9.76 6.30
N TYR A 89 9.55 8.68 5.60
CA TYR A 89 10.87 8.25 5.16
C TYR A 89 10.94 8.27 3.64
N THR A 90 11.95 8.95 3.11
CA THR A 90 12.19 9.05 1.67
C THR A 90 13.48 8.33 1.30
N PHE A 91 13.57 7.89 0.05
CA PHE A 91 14.72 7.18 -0.51
C PHE A 91 15.20 7.89 -1.77
N ILE A 92 16.49 7.85 -2.02
CA ILE A 92 17.08 8.39 -3.25
C ILE A 92 16.54 7.61 -4.47
N ASN A 93 16.42 6.29 -4.32
CA ASN A 93 15.87 5.42 -5.35
C ASN A 93 14.81 4.47 -4.76
N PRO A 94 13.53 4.85 -4.71
CA PRO A 94 12.46 3.99 -4.18
C PRO A 94 12.29 2.67 -4.95
N ALA A 95 12.63 2.64 -6.25
CA ALA A 95 12.54 1.43 -7.06
C ALA A 95 13.59 0.36 -6.66
N GLY A 96 14.63 0.76 -5.95
CA GLY A 96 15.65 -0.15 -5.41
C GLY A 96 15.26 -0.85 -4.12
N LEU A 97 14.12 -0.55 -3.52
CA LEU A 97 13.63 -1.21 -2.32
C LEU A 97 13.29 -2.68 -2.61
N ASN A 98 13.62 -3.55 -1.65
CA ASN A 98 13.27 -4.97 -1.74
C ASN A 98 11.89 -5.21 -1.11
N ALA A 99 10.94 -5.77 -1.88
CA ALA A 99 9.62 -6.13 -1.38
C ALA A 99 9.68 -7.45 -0.61
N GLU A 100 9.40 -7.41 0.70
CA GLU A 100 9.31 -8.60 1.58
C GLU A 100 7.88 -9.18 1.66
N GLY A 101 6.94 -8.63 0.87
CA GLY A 101 5.53 -9.01 0.89
C GLY A 101 4.72 -8.22 1.93
N ARG A 102 3.39 -8.38 1.92
CA ARG A 102 2.44 -7.68 2.82
C ARG A 102 2.59 -6.15 2.80
N ASN A 103 2.96 -5.58 1.65
CA ASN A 103 3.26 -4.16 1.47
C ASN A 103 4.43 -3.65 2.33
N LEU A 104 5.38 -4.54 2.69
CA LEU A 104 6.59 -4.21 3.42
C LEU A 104 7.79 -4.18 2.48
N TYR A 105 8.65 -3.18 2.68
CA TYR A 105 9.84 -2.92 1.89
C TYR A 105 11.05 -2.82 2.80
N ALA A 106 12.13 -3.48 2.42
CA ALA A 106 13.43 -3.39 3.07
C ALA A 106 14.38 -2.50 2.26
N THR A 107 15.26 -1.79 2.94
CA THR A 107 16.33 -1.01 2.30
C THR A 107 17.36 -1.92 1.64
N THR A 108 17.93 -1.48 0.55
CA THR A 108 19.03 -2.13 -0.16
C THR A 108 20.12 -1.13 -0.48
N GLN A 109 21.29 -1.60 -0.94
CA GLN A 109 22.32 -0.70 -1.44
C GLN A 109 21.86 0.13 -2.65
N ALA A 110 20.93 -0.40 -3.43
CA ALA A 110 20.38 0.29 -4.60
C ALA A 110 19.35 1.37 -4.24
N SER A 111 18.64 1.24 -3.13
CA SER A 111 17.67 2.26 -2.64
C SER A 111 18.36 3.44 -1.97
N GLY A 112 19.54 3.21 -1.41
CA GLY A 112 20.18 4.12 -0.47
C GLY A 112 19.55 4.02 0.93
N ASP A 113 20.06 4.84 1.84
CA ASP A 113 19.57 4.93 3.23
C ASP A 113 18.25 5.69 3.30
N ALA A 114 17.42 5.32 4.26
CA ALA A 114 16.18 6.02 4.55
C ALA A 114 16.48 7.39 5.17
N THR A 115 15.94 8.44 4.57
CA THR A 115 16.02 9.80 5.12
C THR A 115 14.70 10.15 5.77
N GLU A 116 14.74 10.46 7.06
CA GLU A 116 13.59 10.94 7.81
C GLU A 116 13.25 12.37 7.40
N VAL A 117 11.99 12.64 7.10
CA VAL A 117 11.51 13.94 6.69
C VAL A 117 10.14 14.23 7.31
N THR A 118 9.88 15.50 7.60
CA THR A 118 8.56 15.93 8.07
C THR A 118 7.58 15.94 6.90
N PRO A 119 6.36 15.40 7.06
CA PRO A 119 5.33 15.51 6.02
C PRO A 119 5.08 16.96 5.62
N GLY A 120 4.97 17.20 4.31
CA GLY A 120 4.80 18.56 3.77
C GLY A 120 6.09 19.33 3.49
N ASP A 121 7.26 18.78 3.84
CA ASP A 121 8.55 19.37 3.48
C ASP A 121 8.88 19.15 1.99
N GLN A 122 9.90 19.86 1.45
CA GLN A 122 10.15 20.02 0.01
C GLN A 122 10.23 18.72 -0.81
N ASN A 123 10.53 17.57 -0.18
CA ASN A 123 10.66 16.27 -0.85
C ASN A 123 9.73 15.20 -0.25
N ALA A 124 8.91 15.54 0.73
CA ALA A 124 7.95 14.62 1.34
C ALA A 124 6.52 14.96 0.94
N GLY A 125 5.69 13.94 0.79
CA GLY A 125 4.25 14.10 0.65
C GLY A 125 3.61 14.61 1.94
N THR A 126 2.34 14.97 1.87
CA THR A 126 1.50 15.30 3.03
C THR A 126 0.69 14.08 3.46
N LEU A 127 0.18 14.10 4.68
CA LEU A 127 -0.70 13.07 5.21
C LEU A 127 -2.18 13.46 5.02
N ALA A 128 -3.01 12.49 4.70
CA ALA A 128 -4.46 12.65 4.63
C ALA A 128 -5.13 11.64 5.55
N GLN A 129 -5.71 12.12 6.64
CA GLN A 129 -6.46 11.30 7.60
C GLN A 129 -7.82 10.86 7.02
N GLY A 130 -8.23 9.63 7.30
CA GLY A 130 -9.51 9.07 6.81
C GLY A 130 -9.46 8.59 5.37
N PHE A 131 -8.28 8.52 4.76
CA PHE A 131 -8.07 8.04 3.40
C PHE A 131 -7.10 6.87 3.34
N LEU A 132 -7.29 6.00 2.36
CA LEU A 132 -6.33 4.96 1.97
C LEU A 132 -5.90 5.13 0.51
N GLU A 133 -4.64 4.85 0.25
CA GLU A 133 -4.13 4.75 -1.12
C GLU A 133 -4.65 3.46 -1.75
N MET A 134 -5.33 3.58 -2.88
CA MET A 134 -5.78 2.42 -3.64
C MET A 134 -4.71 1.97 -4.63
N SER A 135 -4.76 0.69 -5.01
CA SER A 135 -3.96 0.19 -6.12
C SER A 135 -4.29 0.96 -7.41
N ASN A 136 -3.25 1.27 -8.18
CA ASN A 136 -3.38 1.90 -9.51
C ASN A 136 -3.82 0.89 -10.60
N VAL A 137 -4.21 -0.33 -10.22
CA VAL A 137 -4.67 -1.36 -11.15
C VAL A 137 -6.15 -1.14 -11.43
N GLU A 138 -6.50 -0.81 -12.66
CA GLU A 138 -7.88 -0.79 -13.11
C GLU A 138 -8.37 -2.22 -13.39
N LEU A 139 -9.27 -2.72 -12.54
CA LEU A 139 -9.87 -4.05 -12.67
C LEU A 139 -10.49 -4.29 -14.06
N VAL A 140 -11.02 -3.24 -14.66
CA VAL A 140 -11.64 -3.31 -15.98
C VAL A 140 -10.61 -3.62 -17.07
N ASP A 141 -9.43 -2.99 -17.01
CA ASP A 141 -8.36 -3.22 -17.99
C ASP A 141 -7.80 -4.63 -17.87
N GLU A 142 -7.61 -5.13 -16.63
CA GLU A 142 -7.18 -6.51 -16.40
C GLU A 142 -8.22 -7.53 -16.89
N MET A 143 -9.51 -7.26 -16.68
CA MET A 143 -10.57 -8.12 -17.20
C MET A 143 -10.61 -8.11 -18.73
N VAL A 144 -10.44 -6.96 -19.37
CA VAL A 144 -10.33 -6.87 -20.84
C VAL A 144 -9.11 -7.64 -21.33
N GLY A 145 -7.97 -7.52 -20.66
CA GLY A 145 -6.75 -8.29 -20.96
C GLY A 145 -6.99 -9.80 -20.90
N LEU A 146 -7.68 -10.27 -19.87
CA LEU A 146 -8.08 -11.68 -19.75
C LEU A 146 -9.00 -12.14 -20.88
N ILE A 147 -9.99 -11.32 -21.25
CA ILE A 147 -10.92 -11.64 -22.36
C ILE A 147 -10.14 -11.72 -23.69
N VAL A 148 -9.23 -10.79 -23.94
CA VAL A 148 -8.39 -10.80 -25.15
C VAL A 148 -7.53 -12.06 -25.19
N GLY A 149 -6.90 -12.44 -24.05
CA GLY A 149 -6.12 -13.66 -23.94
C GLY A 149 -6.94 -14.92 -24.19
N GLN A 150 -8.15 -15.01 -23.65
CA GLN A 150 -9.08 -16.11 -23.88
C GLN A 150 -9.47 -16.20 -25.36
N ARG A 151 -9.80 -15.08 -26.00
CA ARG A 151 -10.14 -15.03 -27.44
C ARG A 151 -8.98 -15.44 -28.34
N ALA A 152 -7.76 -15.02 -27.99
CA ALA A 152 -6.57 -15.44 -28.72
C ALA A 152 -6.34 -16.96 -28.62
N TYR A 153 -6.53 -17.53 -27.43
CA TYR A 153 -6.44 -18.98 -27.22
C TYR A 153 -7.52 -19.74 -28.00
N GLU A 154 -8.79 -19.28 -27.97
CA GLU A 154 -9.89 -19.86 -28.74
C GLU A 154 -9.59 -19.80 -30.25
N ALA A 155 -9.11 -18.68 -30.78
CA ALA A 155 -8.75 -18.51 -32.18
C ALA A 155 -7.64 -19.47 -32.60
N ASN A 156 -6.60 -19.62 -31.78
CA ASN A 156 -5.50 -20.56 -32.06
C ASN A 156 -6.00 -22.03 -32.06
N SER A 157 -6.82 -22.41 -31.08
CA SER A 157 -7.42 -23.73 -30.98
C SER A 157 -8.31 -24.03 -32.21
N LYS A 158 -9.12 -23.05 -32.62
CA LYS A 158 -9.97 -23.18 -33.81
C LYS A 158 -9.15 -23.29 -35.11
N SER A 159 -8.03 -22.58 -35.21
CA SER A 159 -7.14 -22.67 -36.35
C SER A 159 -6.52 -24.08 -36.47
N ILE A 160 -6.10 -24.67 -35.33
CA ILE A 160 -5.60 -26.06 -35.32
C ILE A 160 -6.67 -27.06 -35.74
N THR A 161 -7.86 -26.96 -35.16
CA THR A 161 -8.96 -27.88 -35.51
C THR A 161 -9.40 -27.72 -36.98
N THR A 162 -9.37 -26.52 -37.54
CA THR A 162 -9.63 -26.26 -38.95
C THR A 162 -8.55 -26.87 -39.85
N ALA A 163 -7.27 -26.74 -39.48
CA ALA A 163 -6.16 -27.34 -40.19
C ALA A 163 -6.24 -28.87 -40.21
N ASP A 164 -6.57 -29.48 -39.06
CA ASP A 164 -6.81 -30.94 -38.99
C ASP A 164 -7.98 -31.40 -39.87
N GLY A 165 -9.08 -30.65 -39.88
CA GLY A 165 -10.20 -30.93 -40.76
C GLY A 165 -9.85 -30.83 -42.25
N MET A 166 -9.04 -29.84 -42.65
CA MET A 166 -8.53 -29.73 -44.03
C MET A 166 -7.65 -30.92 -44.42
N LEU A 167 -6.75 -31.32 -43.53
CA LEU A 167 -5.88 -32.48 -43.75
C LEU A 167 -6.67 -33.78 -43.88
N GLN A 168 -7.69 -34.01 -43.05
CA GLN A 168 -8.60 -35.16 -43.16
C GLN A 168 -9.36 -35.16 -44.49
N THR A 169 -9.86 -33.99 -44.90
CA THR A 169 -10.55 -33.87 -46.19
C THR A 169 -9.62 -34.16 -47.36
N ALA A 170 -8.37 -33.64 -47.34
CA ALA A 170 -7.38 -33.91 -48.37
C ALA A 170 -6.98 -35.40 -48.46
N ILE A 171 -6.89 -36.09 -47.34
CA ILE A 171 -6.61 -37.54 -47.27
C ILE A 171 -7.78 -38.34 -47.87
N ASN A 172 -9.03 -37.93 -47.60
CA ASN A 172 -10.20 -38.62 -48.07
C ASN A 172 -10.44 -38.44 -49.60
N VAL A 173 -10.01 -37.31 -50.16
CA VAL A 173 -10.13 -37.04 -51.60
C VAL A 173 -9.10 -37.85 -52.42
N LYS A 174 -8.02 -38.31 -51.82
CA LYS A 174 -6.98 -39.11 -52.48
C LYS A 174 -7.31 -40.62 -52.57
N ARG A 175 -8.47 -41.03 -52.09
CA ARG A 175 -9.02 -42.39 -52.23
C ARG A 175 -10.07 -42.41 -53.32
#